data_4850c8c306af9a30a73067aa097e16d2
#
_entry.id   4850c8c306af9a30a73067aa097e16d2
#
_cell.length_a   1.000
_cell.length_b   1.000
_cell.length_c   1.000
_cell.angle_alpha   90.00
_cell.angle_beta   90.00
_cell.angle_gamma   90.00
#
_symmetry.space_group_name_H-M   'P 1'
#
loop_
_entity.id
_entity.type
_entity.pdbx_description
1 polymer ?
#
loop_
_entity_poly.entity_id
_entity_poly.type
_entity_poly.pdbx_seq_one_letter_code
_entity_poly.pdbx_strand_id
1 'polypeptide(L)'
;MRLPRRLDPSDHATLVEHLDELRARLIISLAAIAAAFGVSYAFRGSIMDALKRPLRDTQIPDVTTFSVAEPFMTSFMVSLYAAVCVALPIIVYQVWSFLAPAFEEKDQRVVSRCVLAATFLFVGGVLFSYFIVLPSATPFLVGFDSDQYDIQLRARDYYSFVGLTSIATGVVFEIPVILLGLVRIGVLSADKLRRSRRIGIVICVALAAALPGVDPVTTTFQAIPLIVLFEASIRLAGYFEKRWAAQAAAEEAAALESSGAAGTQ
;
A
#
# COMPACT_ATOMS: atom_id res chain seq x y z
N MET A 1 1.07 -24.63 -19.12
CA MET A 1 0.34 -23.51 -18.50
C MET A 1 0.22 -22.42 -19.56
N ARG A 2 -0.97 -22.15 -20.09
CA ARG A 2 -1.17 -21.06 -21.06
C ARG A 2 -1.18 -19.75 -20.29
N LEU A 3 -0.33 -18.79 -20.68
CA LEU A 3 -0.37 -17.44 -20.14
C LEU A 3 -1.75 -16.85 -20.41
N PRO A 4 -2.36 -16.12 -19.45
CA PRO A 4 -3.66 -15.51 -19.66
C PRO A 4 -3.59 -14.56 -20.84
N ARG A 5 -4.52 -14.75 -21.81
CA ARG A 5 -4.67 -13.86 -22.95
C ARG A 5 -5.07 -12.48 -22.38
N ARG A 6 -4.36 -11.43 -22.76
CA ARG A 6 -4.80 -10.06 -22.48
C ARG A 6 -6.14 -9.88 -23.20
N LEU A 7 -7.19 -9.58 -22.44
CA LEU A 7 -8.48 -9.21 -23.01
C LEU A 7 -8.30 -7.86 -23.74
N ASP A 8 -8.81 -7.78 -24.96
CA ASP A 8 -8.92 -6.51 -25.68
C ASP A 8 -10.01 -5.66 -25.01
N PRO A 9 -9.83 -4.33 -24.89
CA PRO A 9 -10.80 -3.44 -24.26
C PRO A 9 -12.18 -3.42 -24.95
N SER A 10 -12.28 -3.93 -26.18
CA SER A 10 -13.53 -4.07 -26.95
C SER A 10 -14.33 -5.33 -26.65
N ASP A 11 -13.74 -6.32 -25.98
CA ASP A 11 -14.43 -7.54 -25.58
C ASP A 11 -15.20 -7.28 -24.27
N HIS A 12 -16.54 -7.39 -24.32
CA HIS A 12 -17.37 -7.48 -23.12
C HIS A 12 -17.02 -8.80 -22.41
N ALA A 13 -15.98 -8.75 -21.53
CA ALA A 13 -15.57 -9.89 -20.76
C ALA A 13 -16.75 -10.42 -19.95
N THR A 14 -17.07 -11.69 -20.12
CA THR A 14 -18.06 -12.35 -19.28
C THR A 14 -17.56 -12.35 -17.85
N LEU A 15 -18.49 -12.37 -16.87
CA LEU A 15 -18.12 -12.48 -15.44
C LEU A 15 -17.16 -13.64 -15.17
N VAL A 16 -17.28 -14.73 -15.93
CA VAL A 16 -16.44 -15.92 -15.81
C VAL A 16 -15.00 -15.63 -16.25
N GLU A 17 -14.82 -14.94 -17.38
CA GLU A 17 -13.48 -14.55 -17.87
C GLU A 17 -12.77 -13.59 -16.90
N HIS A 18 -13.52 -12.66 -16.31
CA HIS A 18 -12.97 -11.74 -15.31
C HIS A 18 -12.53 -12.46 -14.01
N LEU A 19 -13.30 -13.47 -13.59
CA LEU A 19 -12.92 -14.32 -12.43
C LEU A 19 -11.70 -15.21 -12.74
N ASP A 20 -11.56 -15.71 -13.96
CA ASP A 20 -10.39 -16.48 -14.38
C ASP A 20 -9.13 -15.59 -14.43
N GLU A 21 -9.27 -14.34 -14.87
CA GLU A 21 -8.19 -13.36 -14.81
C GLU A 21 -7.77 -13.06 -13.36
N LEU A 22 -8.73 -12.81 -12.46
CA LEU A 22 -8.46 -12.60 -11.04
C LEU A 22 -7.71 -13.79 -10.42
N ARG A 23 -8.15 -15.03 -10.72
CA ARG A 23 -7.48 -16.24 -10.26
C ARG A 23 -6.03 -16.33 -10.74
N ALA A 24 -5.79 -16.05 -12.02
CA ALA A 24 -4.44 -16.09 -12.58
C ALA A 24 -3.52 -15.06 -11.92
N ARG A 25 -4.00 -13.82 -11.70
CA ARG A 25 -3.26 -12.75 -11.04
C ARG A 25 -2.97 -13.05 -9.57
N LEU A 26 -3.94 -13.64 -8.87
CA LEU A 26 -3.75 -14.08 -7.48
C LEU A 26 -2.66 -15.17 -7.39
N ILE A 27 -2.66 -16.16 -8.30
CA ILE A 27 -1.64 -17.20 -8.34
C ILE A 27 -0.24 -16.59 -8.57
N ILE A 28 -0.12 -15.60 -9.48
CA ILE A 28 1.16 -14.92 -9.74
C ILE A 28 1.62 -14.15 -8.49
N SER A 29 0.72 -13.46 -7.81
CA SER A 29 1.02 -12.74 -6.57
C SER A 29 1.48 -13.68 -5.45
N LEU A 30 0.79 -14.82 -5.27
CA LEU A 30 1.19 -15.85 -4.30
C LEU A 30 2.53 -16.49 -4.64
N ALA A 31 2.79 -16.77 -5.92
CA ALA A 31 4.08 -17.30 -6.38
C ALA A 31 5.22 -16.30 -6.14
N ALA A 32 4.97 -15.00 -6.34
CA ALA A 32 5.93 -13.93 -6.03
C ALA A 32 6.23 -13.86 -4.53
N ILE A 33 5.20 -13.94 -3.67
CA ILE A 33 5.40 -14.00 -2.21
C ILE A 33 6.19 -15.25 -1.82
N ALA A 34 5.88 -16.42 -2.39
CA ALA A 34 6.59 -17.67 -2.09
C ALA A 34 8.07 -17.60 -2.49
N ALA A 35 8.38 -17.05 -3.67
CA ALA A 35 9.75 -16.84 -4.13
C ALA A 35 10.50 -15.82 -3.21
N ALA A 36 9.87 -14.69 -2.90
CA ALA A 36 10.41 -13.69 -2.00
C ALA A 36 10.61 -14.26 -0.58
N PHE A 37 9.73 -15.16 -0.12
CA PHE A 37 9.86 -15.83 1.17
C PHE A 37 11.14 -16.67 1.25
N GLY A 38 11.45 -17.44 0.22
CA GLY A 38 12.71 -18.23 0.17
C GLY A 38 13.94 -17.34 0.36
N VAL A 39 13.98 -16.20 -0.33
CA VAL A 39 15.06 -15.22 -0.20
C VAL A 39 15.06 -14.59 1.21
N SER A 40 13.93 -14.10 1.68
CA SER A 40 13.80 -13.46 3.00
C SER A 40 14.17 -14.41 4.13
N TYR A 41 13.80 -15.69 4.01
CA TYR A 41 14.14 -16.70 5.02
C TYR A 41 15.66 -16.99 5.07
N ALA A 42 16.33 -16.96 3.92
CA ALA A 42 17.79 -17.08 3.88
C ALA A 42 18.49 -15.91 4.61
N PHE A 43 17.94 -14.71 4.52
CA PHE A 43 18.46 -13.49 5.17
C PHE A 43 17.79 -13.16 6.51
N ARG A 44 17.03 -14.08 7.11
CA ARG A 44 16.22 -13.82 8.32
C ARG A 44 17.01 -13.22 9.48
N GLY A 45 18.25 -13.63 9.68
CA GLY A 45 19.10 -13.11 10.76
C GLY A 45 19.32 -11.60 10.61
N SER A 46 19.78 -11.17 9.44
CA SER A 46 20.01 -9.74 9.15
C SER A 46 18.72 -8.92 9.22
N ILE A 47 17.59 -9.50 8.79
CA ILE A 47 16.28 -8.85 8.89
C ILE A 47 15.89 -8.67 10.36
N MET A 48 16.02 -9.71 11.18
CA MET A 48 15.70 -9.64 12.62
C MET A 48 16.60 -8.65 13.35
N ASP A 49 17.88 -8.60 13.01
CA ASP A 49 18.84 -7.63 13.58
C ASP A 49 18.47 -6.18 13.20
N ALA A 50 18.03 -5.97 11.96
CA ALA A 50 17.52 -4.66 11.53
C ALA A 50 16.25 -4.28 12.30
N LEU A 51 15.31 -5.20 12.47
CA LEU A 51 14.05 -4.95 13.17
C LEU A 51 14.24 -4.74 14.70
N LYS A 52 15.35 -5.16 15.27
CA LYS A 52 15.72 -4.87 16.69
C LYS A 52 16.22 -3.45 16.92
N ARG A 53 16.58 -2.69 15.89
CA ARG A 53 17.16 -1.35 16.07
C ARG A 53 16.30 -0.40 16.91
N PRO A 54 14.95 -0.32 16.71
CA PRO A 54 14.10 0.55 17.54
C PRO A 54 14.11 0.21 19.02
N LEU A 55 14.54 -1.01 19.38
CA LEU A 55 14.59 -1.48 20.76
C LEU A 55 15.90 -1.11 21.47
N ARG A 56 16.99 -0.81 20.73
CA ARG A 56 18.33 -0.58 21.29
C ARG A 56 18.39 0.62 22.23
N ASP A 57 17.55 1.62 21.99
CA ASP A 57 17.51 2.84 22.80
C ASP A 57 16.52 2.74 23.97
N THR A 58 16.00 1.54 24.26
CA THR A 58 15.09 1.27 25.37
C THR A 58 15.81 0.59 26.53
N GLN A 59 15.13 0.50 27.69
CA GLN A 59 15.64 -0.20 28.88
C GLN A 59 15.67 -1.73 28.67
N ILE A 60 15.00 -2.26 27.65
CA ILE A 60 14.91 -3.69 27.33
C ILE A 60 15.45 -3.92 25.90
N PRO A 61 16.79 -4.07 25.76
CA PRO A 61 17.40 -4.19 24.42
C PRO A 61 17.22 -5.57 23.79
N ASP A 62 16.79 -6.56 24.55
CA ASP A 62 16.65 -7.94 24.10
C ASP A 62 15.22 -8.46 24.24
N VAL A 63 14.88 -9.41 23.37
CA VAL A 63 13.59 -10.10 23.36
C VAL A 63 13.76 -11.51 23.90
N THR A 64 12.74 -12.00 24.63
CA THR A 64 12.71 -13.34 25.23
C THR A 64 11.75 -14.26 24.51
N THR A 65 12.01 -15.58 24.59
CA THR A 65 11.11 -16.61 24.04
C THR A 65 10.60 -17.48 25.19
N PHE A 66 9.31 -17.80 25.15
CA PHE A 66 8.62 -18.56 26.20
C PHE A 66 8.25 -19.99 25.79
N SER A 67 8.54 -20.37 24.54
CA SER A 67 8.24 -21.70 24.02
C SER A 67 9.37 -22.19 23.12
N VAL A 68 9.61 -23.49 23.12
CA VAL A 68 10.65 -24.14 22.29
C VAL A 68 10.42 -23.92 20.78
N ALA A 69 9.17 -23.89 20.33
CA ALA A 69 8.82 -23.68 18.92
C ALA A 69 8.79 -22.19 18.52
N GLU A 70 8.79 -21.28 19.49
CA GLU A 70 8.64 -19.84 19.24
C GLU A 70 9.75 -19.22 18.38
N PRO A 71 11.04 -19.55 18.56
CA PRO A 71 12.09 -19.01 17.69
C PRO A 71 11.90 -19.37 16.22
N PHE A 72 11.46 -20.61 15.94
CA PHE A 72 11.16 -21.06 14.58
C PHE A 72 9.98 -20.29 13.99
N MET A 73 8.87 -20.24 14.72
CA MET A 73 7.64 -19.55 14.27
C MET A 73 7.87 -18.06 14.07
N THR A 74 8.63 -17.42 14.94
CA THR A 74 8.98 -16.00 14.82
C THR A 74 9.85 -15.73 13.59
N SER A 75 10.86 -16.57 13.36
CA SER A 75 11.72 -16.46 12.17
C SER A 75 10.93 -16.65 10.87
N PHE A 76 9.98 -17.62 10.85
CA PHE A 76 9.11 -17.86 9.73
C PHE A 76 8.18 -16.64 9.47
N MET A 77 7.57 -16.10 10.51
CA MET A 77 6.67 -14.96 10.45
C MET A 77 7.37 -13.68 9.98
N VAL A 78 8.56 -13.38 10.53
CA VAL A 78 9.38 -12.23 10.11
C VAL A 78 9.76 -12.35 8.62
N SER A 79 10.14 -13.54 8.19
CA SER A 79 10.47 -13.80 6.78
C SER A 79 9.26 -13.63 5.86
N LEU A 80 8.07 -13.99 6.33
CA LEU A 80 6.82 -13.79 5.59
C LEU A 80 6.48 -12.29 5.45
N TYR A 81 6.63 -11.51 6.51
CA TYR A 81 6.44 -10.06 6.46
C TYR A 81 7.40 -9.39 5.48
N ALA A 82 8.69 -9.75 5.55
CA ALA A 82 9.68 -9.26 4.61
C ALA A 82 9.37 -9.69 3.16
N ALA A 83 8.91 -10.92 2.96
CA ALA A 83 8.51 -11.44 1.64
C ALA A 83 7.35 -10.64 1.04
N VAL A 84 6.34 -10.28 1.83
CA VAL A 84 5.22 -9.44 1.38
C VAL A 84 5.74 -8.07 0.96
N CYS A 85 6.63 -7.45 1.75
CA CYS A 85 7.24 -6.15 1.39
C CYS A 85 8.02 -6.23 0.06
N VAL A 86 8.81 -7.27 -0.13
CA VAL A 86 9.62 -7.47 -1.36
C VAL A 86 8.74 -7.80 -2.57
N ALA A 87 7.68 -8.60 -2.39
CA ALA A 87 6.76 -8.98 -3.46
C ALA A 87 5.77 -7.85 -3.83
N LEU A 88 5.66 -6.81 -3.03
CA LEU A 88 4.65 -5.77 -3.18
C LEU A 88 4.63 -5.11 -4.56
N PRO A 89 5.76 -4.74 -5.20
CA PRO A 89 5.73 -4.17 -6.55
C PRO A 89 5.02 -5.08 -7.55
N ILE A 90 5.20 -6.40 -7.43
CA ILE A 90 4.53 -7.38 -8.28
C ILE A 90 3.05 -7.45 -7.93
N ILE A 91 2.70 -7.47 -6.64
CA ILE A 91 1.31 -7.49 -6.18
C ILE A 91 0.57 -6.25 -6.68
N VAL A 92 1.13 -5.07 -6.50
CA VAL A 92 0.57 -3.79 -6.97
C VAL A 92 0.40 -3.82 -8.49
N TYR A 93 1.39 -4.31 -9.24
CA TYR A 93 1.28 -4.46 -10.67
C TYR A 93 0.11 -5.39 -11.07
N GLN A 94 -0.09 -6.51 -10.36
CA GLN A 94 -1.21 -7.42 -10.63
C GLN A 94 -2.57 -6.75 -10.35
N VAL A 95 -2.68 -6.00 -9.25
CA VAL A 95 -3.89 -5.26 -8.90
C VAL A 95 -4.21 -4.19 -9.94
N TRP A 96 -3.24 -3.35 -10.30
CA TRP A 96 -3.45 -2.30 -11.30
C TRP A 96 -3.71 -2.84 -12.71
N SER A 97 -3.06 -3.95 -13.07
CA SER A 97 -3.33 -4.62 -14.34
C SER A 97 -4.71 -5.28 -14.39
N PHE A 98 -5.26 -5.71 -13.24
CA PHE A 98 -6.64 -6.19 -13.13
C PHE A 98 -7.66 -5.06 -13.30
N LEU A 99 -7.31 -3.85 -12.84
CA LEU A 99 -8.13 -2.65 -13.03
C LEU A 99 -7.94 -2.01 -14.42
N ALA A 100 -6.90 -2.41 -15.16
CA ALA A 100 -6.56 -1.80 -16.45
C ALA A 100 -7.71 -1.79 -17.49
N PRO A 101 -8.58 -2.82 -17.60
CA PRO A 101 -9.72 -2.79 -18.51
C PRO A 101 -10.74 -1.70 -18.18
N ALA A 102 -10.77 -1.18 -16.95
CA ALA A 102 -11.62 -0.06 -16.55
C ALA A 102 -11.10 1.30 -17.06
N PHE A 103 -9.88 1.35 -17.60
CA PHE A 103 -9.29 2.54 -18.20
C PHE A 103 -9.39 2.48 -19.73
N GLU A 104 -9.54 3.62 -20.41
CA GLU A 104 -9.50 3.70 -21.86
C GLU A 104 -8.14 3.25 -22.42
N GLU A 105 -8.10 2.71 -23.64
CA GLU A 105 -6.87 2.21 -24.31
C GLU A 105 -5.70 3.21 -24.29
N LYS A 106 -6.01 4.50 -24.39
CA LYS A 106 -5.03 5.59 -24.34
C LYS A 106 -4.27 5.67 -23.01
N ASP A 107 -4.81 5.05 -21.94
CA ASP A 107 -4.34 5.19 -20.56
C ASP A 107 -3.45 4.05 -20.07
N GLN A 108 -3.07 3.08 -20.89
CA GLN A 108 -2.17 1.99 -20.47
C GLN A 108 -0.84 2.50 -19.88
N ARG A 109 -0.35 3.67 -20.34
CA ARG A 109 0.82 4.34 -19.75
C ARG A 109 0.54 4.89 -18.35
N VAL A 110 -0.72 5.13 -18.01
CA VAL A 110 -1.13 5.58 -16.66
C VAL A 110 -0.98 4.44 -15.67
N VAL A 111 -1.34 3.21 -16.04
CA VAL A 111 -1.18 2.02 -15.18
C VAL A 111 0.28 1.85 -14.73
N SER A 112 1.24 1.95 -15.66
CA SER A 112 2.67 1.84 -15.31
C SER A 112 3.13 2.95 -14.35
N ARG A 113 2.63 4.18 -14.52
CA ARG A 113 2.94 5.29 -13.61
C ARG A 113 2.29 5.10 -12.24
N CYS A 114 1.07 4.59 -12.19
CA CYS A 114 0.38 4.26 -10.94
C CYS A 114 1.14 3.17 -10.17
N VAL A 115 1.59 2.11 -10.85
CA VAL A 115 2.40 1.04 -10.22
C VAL A 115 3.69 1.61 -9.65
N LEU A 116 4.39 2.45 -10.40
CA LEU A 116 5.62 3.08 -9.93
C LEU A 116 5.37 3.98 -8.71
N ALA A 117 4.36 4.85 -8.80
CA ALA A 117 3.98 5.74 -7.70
C ALA A 117 3.57 4.96 -6.45
N ALA A 118 2.75 3.92 -6.60
CA ALA A 118 2.34 3.03 -5.54
C ALA A 118 3.55 2.35 -4.89
N THR A 119 4.44 1.75 -5.68
CA THR A 119 5.66 1.14 -5.14
C THR A 119 6.49 2.13 -4.31
N PHE A 120 6.66 3.37 -4.80
CA PHE A 120 7.39 4.40 -4.04
C PHE A 120 6.66 4.81 -2.76
N LEU A 121 5.33 4.96 -2.80
CA LEU A 121 4.55 5.31 -1.62
C LEU A 121 4.59 4.20 -0.58
N PHE A 122 4.44 2.96 -0.98
CA PHE A 122 4.55 1.83 -0.07
C PHE A 122 5.91 1.77 0.62
N VAL A 123 6.99 1.79 -0.17
CA VAL A 123 8.35 1.82 0.39
C VAL A 123 8.52 3.02 1.31
N GLY A 124 8.03 4.19 0.90
CA GLY A 124 8.02 5.39 1.75
C GLY A 124 7.26 5.19 3.06
N GLY A 125 6.10 4.52 3.03
CA GLY A 125 5.32 4.17 4.22
C GLY A 125 6.03 3.19 5.15
N VAL A 126 6.66 2.15 4.60
CA VAL A 126 7.47 1.19 5.37
C VAL A 126 8.67 1.90 6.03
N LEU A 127 9.38 2.74 5.28
CA LEU A 127 10.50 3.53 5.81
C LEU A 127 10.03 4.54 6.86
N PHE A 128 8.92 5.21 6.63
CA PHE A 128 8.31 6.11 7.61
C PHE A 128 7.95 5.38 8.92
N SER A 129 7.34 4.20 8.81
CA SER A 129 7.06 3.34 9.96
C SER A 129 8.36 3.00 10.70
N TYR A 130 9.37 2.53 9.98
CA TYR A 130 10.61 2.03 10.55
C TYR A 130 11.46 3.14 11.21
N PHE A 131 11.55 4.33 10.61
CA PHE A 131 12.42 5.40 11.10
C PHE A 131 11.72 6.42 12.02
N ILE A 132 10.39 6.51 11.97
CA ILE A 132 9.64 7.53 12.71
C ILE A 132 8.65 6.90 13.68
N VAL A 133 7.75 6.02 13.22
CA VAL A 133 6.70 5.47 14.07
C VAL A 133 7.28 4.53 15.13
N LEU A 134 8.06 3.53 14.71
CA LEU A 134 8.59 2.51 15.60
C LEU A 134 9.57 3.07 16.66
N PRO A 135 10.54 3.96 16.32
CA PRO A 135 11.40 4.57 17.32
C PRO A 135 10.67 5.47 18.32
N SER A 136 9.51 6.01 17.95
CA SER A 136 8.69 6.81 18.86
C SER A 136 7.77 5.95 19.72
N ALA A 137 7.19 4.90 19.14
CA ALA A 137 6.22 4.02 19.78
C ALA A 137 6.89 3.03 20.75
N THR A 138 8.01 2.42 20.35
CA THR A 138 8.66 1.35 21.13
C THR A 138 9.13 1.83 22.50
N PRO A 139 9.87 2.95 22.66
CA PRO A 139 10.25 3.46 23.95
C PRO A 139 9.07 3.85 24.83
N PHE A 140 8.01 4.43 24.24
CA PHE A 140 6.79 4.77 24.95
C PHE A 140 6.11 3.53 25.53
N LEU A 141 5.91 2.48 24.70
CA LEU A 141 5.24 1.24 25.14
C LEU A 141 6.05 0.48 26.19
N VAL A 142 7.38 0.40 26.01
CA VAL A 142 8.28 -0.29 26.96
C VAL A 142 8.47 0.50 28.25
N GLY A 143 8.40 1.84 28.18
CA GLY A 143 8.55 2.71 29.36
C GLY A 143 7.25 2.97 30.12
N PHE A 144 6.08 2.60 29.57
CA PHE A 144 4.81 2.89 30.22
C PHE A 144 4.64 2.05 31.48
N ASP A 145 4.44 2.72 32.61
CA ASP A 145 4.31 2.12 33.94
C ASP A 145 5.45 1.11 34.29
N SER A 146 6.66 1.33 33.79
CA SER A 146 7.82 0.46 34.05
C SER A 146 8.18 0.37 35.54
N ASP A 147 7.75 1.31 36.35
CA ASP A 147 7.91 1.26 37.85
C ASP A 147 6.95 0.27 38.51
N GLN A 148 5.87 -0.13 37.83
CA GLN A 148 4.84 -1.03 38.33
C GLN A 148 5.03 -2.48 37.84
N TYR A 149 5.68 -2.66 36.69
CA TYR A 149 5.75 -3.94 35.97
C TYR A 149 7.20 -4.31 35.61
N ASP A 150 7.57 -5.56 35.85
CA ASP A 150 8.77 -6.16 35.29
C ASP A 150 8.47 -6.62 33.84
N ILE A 151 8.77 -5.76 32.87
CA ILE A 151 8.40 -5.96 31.48
C ILE A 151 9.36 -6.93 30.82
N GLN A 152 8.88 -8.12 30.46
CA GLN A 152 9.59 -9.08 29.62
C GLN A 152 9.00 -9.07 28.20
N LEU A 153 9.79 -8.61 27.25
CA LEU A 153 9.33 -8.45 25.87
C LEU A 153 9.42 -9.77 25.11
N ARG A 154 8.25 -10.34 24.78
CA ARG A 154 8.19 -11.59 24.02
C ARG A 154 8.57 -11.36 22.57
N ALA A 155 9.51 -12.18 22.06
CA ALA A 155 10.03 -12.08 20.69
C ALA A 155 8.91 -12.06 19.62
N ARG A 156 7.97 -13.00 19.72
CA ARG A 156 6.84 -13.11 18.78
C ARG A 156 6.01 -11.83 18.75
N ASP A 157 5.68 -11.26 19.91
CA ASP A 157 4.79 -10.10 20.01
C ASP A 157 5.50 -8.84 19.48
N TYR A 158 6.78 -8.67 19.83
CA TYR A 158 7.58 -7.57 19.31
C TYR A 158 7.73 -7.60 17.79
N TYR A 159 8.19 -8.71 17.22
CA TYR A 159 8.37 -8.80 15.76
C TYR A 159 7.06 -8.76 14.99
N SER A 160 5.96 -9.27 15.58
CA SER A 160 4.63 -9.12 15.02
C SER A 160 4.19 -7.66 14.99
N PHE A 161 4.38 -6.93 16.09
CA PHE A 161 4.10 -5.50 16.16
C PHE A 161 4.89 -4.72 15.11
N VAL A 162 6.21 -4.90 15.06
CA VAL A 162 7.08 -4.18 14.13
C VAL A 162 6.73 -4.51 12.68
N GLY A 163 6.56 -5.80 12.34
CA GLY A 163 6.28 -6.26 10.99
C GLY A 163 4.91 -5.81 10.50
N LEU A 164 3.87 -6.03 11.29
CA LEU A 164 2.50 -5.64 10.93
C LEU A 164 2.36 -4.12 10.85
N THR A 165 2.92 -3.36 11.79
CA THR A 165 2.89 -1.89 11.75
C THR A 165 3.56 -1.36 10.49
N SER A 166 4.71 -1.94 10.10
CA SER A 166 5.44 -1.52 8.90
C SER A 166 4.64 -1.79 7.61
N ILE A 167 4.12 -3.02 7.47
CA ILE A 167 3.31 -3.40 6.29
C ILE A 167 2.02 -2.56 6.23
N ALA A 168 1.32 -2.48 7.34
CA ALA A 168 0.04 -1.78 7.40
C ALA A 168 0.20 -0.28 7.11
N THR A 169 1.24 0.38 7.64
CA THR A 169 1.57 1.76 7.29
C THR A 169 1.90 1.88 5.80
N GLY A 170 2.68 0.96 5.24
CA GLY A 170 2.96 0.91 3.81
C GLY A 170 1.70 0.83 2.96
N VAL A 171 0.78 -0.08 3.29
CA VAL A 171 -0.51 -0.25 2.58
C VAL A 171 -1.37 1.01 2.68
N VAL A 172 -1.40 1.66 3.82
CA VAL A 172 -2.18 2.90 4.01
C VAL A 172 -1.60 4.06 3.19
N PHE A 173 -0.30 4.09 2.97
CA PHE A 173 0.34 5.06 2.07
C PHE A 173 -0.07 4.89 0.61
N GLU A 174 -0.72 3.77 0.22
CA GLU A 174 -1.32 3.58 -1.11
C GLU A 174 -2.61 4.39 -1.33
N ILE A 175 -3.25 4.91 -0.29
CA ILE A 175 -4.51 5.67 -0.38
C ILE A 175 -4.48 6.76 -1.45
N PRO A 176 -3.43 7.59 -1.59
CA PRO A 176 -3.35 8.60 -2.64
C PRO A 176 -3.48 8.04 -4.05
N VAL A 177 -2.79 6.94 -4.33
CA VAL A 177 -2.80 6.33 -5.67
C VAL A 177 -4.14 5.66 -5.94
N ILE A 178 -4.73 5.01 -4.95
CA ILE A 178 -6.07 4.41 -5.03
C ILE A 178 -7.11 5.49 -5.31
N LEU A 179 -7.10 6.60 -4.58
CA LEU A 179 -8.04 7.71 -4.77
C LEU A 179 -7.89 8.35 -6.15
N LEU A 180 -6.65 8.58 -6.61
CA LEU A 180 -6.40 9.12 -7.95
C LEU A 180 -6.88 8.16 -9.04
N GLY A 181 -6.68 6.85 -8.87
CA GLY A 181 -7.20 5.83 -9.77
C GLY A 181 -8.72 5.85 -9.85
N LEU A 182 -9.41 5.92 -8.70
CA LEU A 182 -10.88 5.99 -8.64
C LEU A 182 -11.43 7.29 -9.27
N VAL A 183 -10.70 8.40 -9.17
CA VAL A 183 -11.06 9.64 -9.88
C VAL A 183 -10.86 9.48 -11.39
N ARG A 184 -9.77 8.82 -11.82
CA ARG A 184 -9.49 8.61 -13.24
C ARG A 184 -10.54 7.77 -13.95
N ILE A 185 -11.05 6.69 -13.30
CA ILE A 185 -12.12 5.85 -13.84
C ILE A 185 -13.53 6.43 -13.63
N GLY A 186 -13.64 7.65 -13.07
CA GLY A 186 -14.93 8.36 -12.91
C GLY A 186 -15.81 7.90 -11.75
N VAL A 187 -15.35 6.97 -10.90
CA VAL A 187 -16.09 6.51 -9.70
C VAL A 187 -16.18 7.62 -8.66
N LEU A 188 -15.09 8.38 -8.51
CA LEU A 188 -15.01 9.56 -7.63
C LEU A 188 -14.74 10.82 -8.45
N SER A 189 -15.07 11.99 -7.89
CA SER A 189 -14.67 13.29 -8.42
C SER A 189 -13.98 14.09 -7.33
N ALA A 190 -13.09 15.02 -7.73
CA ALA A 190 -12.40 15.90 -6.78
C ALA A 190 -13.39 16.70 -5.92
N ASP A 191 -14.54 17.08 -6.49
CA ASP A 191 -15.58 17.80 -5.74
C ASP A 191 -16.28 16.92 -4.71
N LYS A 192 -16.54 15.64 -5.01
CA LYS A 192 -17.04 14.68 -4.01
C LYS A 192 -16.04 14.51 -2.86
N LEU A 193 -14.75 14.34 -3.18
CA LEU A 193 -13.69 14.22 -2.16
C LEU A 193 -13.63 15.47 -1.27
N ARG A 194 -13.70 16.67 -1.87
CA ARG A 194 -13.70 17.93 -1.11
C ARG A 194 -14.92 18.06 -0.19
N ARG A 195 -16.12 17.71 -0.66
CA ARG A 195 -17.35 17.76 0.15
C ARG A 195 -17.33 16.75 1.30
N SER A 196 -16.72 15.58 1.06
CA SER A 196 -16.59 14.50 2.05
C SER A 196 -15.31 14.60 2.90
N ARG A 197 -14.59 15.71 2.85
CA ARG A 197 -13.30 15.91 3.54
C ARG A 197 -13.36 15.57 5.03
N ARG A 198 -14.42 15.99 5.74
CA ARG A 198 -14.60 15.69 7.17
C ARG A 198 -14.71 14.20 7.43
N ILE A 199 -15.48 13.50 6.61
CA ILE A 199 -15.66 12.04 6.69
C ILE A 199 -14.34 11.35 6.38
N GLY A 200 -13.60 11.79 5.35
CA GLY A 200 -12.31 11.25 5.00
C GLY A 200 -11.27 11.37 6.12
N ILE A 201 -11.22 12.50 6.82
CA ILE A 201 -10.34 12.68 7.99
C ILE A 201 -10.74 11.71 9.12
N VAL A 202 -12.03 11.53 9.39
CA VAL A 202 -12.51 10.56 10.40
C VAL A 202 -12.12 9.13 10.00
N ILE A 203 -12.23 8.78 8.72
CA ILE A 203 -11.79 7.48 8.22
C ILE A 203 -10.27 7.32 8.39
N CYS A 204 -9.46 8.34 8.10
CA CYS A 204 -8.00 8.29 8.31
C CYS A 204 -7.65 8.03 9.79
N VAL A 205 -8.31 8.71 10.71
CA VAL A 205 -8.11 8.50 12.15
C VAL A 205 -8.57 7.10 12.58
N ALA A 206 -9.72 6.64 12.08
CA ALA A 206 -10.21 5.30 12.37
C ALA A 206 -9.27 4.20 11.81
N LEU A 207 -8.72 4.40 10.61
CA LEU A 207 -7.73 3.50 10.04
C LEU A 207 -6.45 3.50 10.88
N ALA A 208 -5.94 4.66 11.27
CA ALA A 208 -4.78 4.75 12.16
C ALA A 208 -4.99 4.02 13.48
N ALA A 209 -6.18 4.15 14.07
CA ALA A 209 -6.54 3.45 15.31
C ALA A 209 -6.73 1.93 15.13
N ALA A 210 -7.05 1.48 13.92
CA ALA A 210 -7.19 0.06 13.58
C ALA A 210 -5.84 -0.62 13.26
N LEU A 211 -4.79 0.18 13.01
CA LEU A 211 -3.45 -0.33 12.77
C LEU A 211 -2.85 -0.95 14.06
N PRO A 212 -1.87 -1.87 13.93
CA PRO A 212 -1.17 -2.40 15.10
C PRO A 212 -0.48 -1.28 15.89
N GLY A 213 -0.61 -1.32 17.21
CA GLY A 213 -0.18 -0.26 18.11
C GLY A 213 -1.39 0.52 18.63
N VAL A 214 -2.15 -0.09 19.55
CA VAL A 214 -3.38 0.47 20.14
C VAL A 214 -3.01 1.48 21.26
N ASP A 215 -2.02 2.32 21.01
CA ASP A 215 -1.56 3.34 21.96
C ASP A 215 -1.68 4.75 21.33
N PRO A 216 -1.88 5.80 22.15
CA PRO A 216 -2.09 7.15 21.65
C PRO A 216 -0.92 7.71 20.84
N VAL A 217 0.30 7.29 21.16
CA VAL A 217 1.53 7.78 20.51
C VAL A 217 1.61 7.21 19.10
N THR A 218 1.57 5.86 18.96
CA THR A 218 1.59 5.19 17.67
C THR A 218 0.45 5.66 16.79
N THR A 219 -0.78 5.71 17.33
CA THR A 219 -1.97 6.18 16.60
C THR A 219 -1.80 7.61 16.10
N THR A 220 -1.24 8.52 16.90
CA THR A 220 -1.02 9.91 16.49
C THR A 220 0.02 10.02 15.39
N PHE A 221 1.16 9.32 15.52
CA PHE A 221 2.20 9.30 14.49
C PHE A 221 1.74 8.69 13.17
N GLN A 222 0.76 7.79 13.20
CA GLN A 222 0.15 7.21 12.00
C GLN A 222 -0.95 8.10 11.42
N ALA A 223 -1.81 8.69 12.25
CA ALA A 223 -2.94 9.51 11.79
C ALA A 223 -2.49 10.80 11.07
N ILE A 224 -1.45 11.46 11.56
CA ILE A 224 -0.98 12.73 10.98
C ILE A 224 -0.59 12.55 9.51
N PRO A 225 0.34 11.64 9.12
CA PRO A 225 0.70 11.46 7.72
C PRO A 225 -0.46 10.96 6.86
N LEU A 226 -1.37 10.14 7.40
CA LEU A 226 -2.56 9.71 6.66
C LEU A 226 -3.42 10.91 6.26
N ILE A 227 -3.69 11.81 7.20
CA ILE A 227 -4.46 13.02 6.94
C ILE A 227 -3.75 13.90 5.91
N VAL A 228 -2.42 14.06 6.04
CA VAL A 228 -1.62 14.84 5.07
C VAL A 228 -1.68 14.22 3.68
N LEU A 229 -1.53 12.90 3.57
CA LEU A 229 -1.61 12.16 2.31
C LEU A 229 -3.02 12.24 1.69
N PHE A 230 -4.06 12.11 2.51
CA PHE A 230 -5.44 12.29 2.06
C PHE A 230 -5.70 13.70 1.52
N GLU A 231 -5.25 14.74 2.22
CA GLU A 231 -5.34 16.13 1.76
C GLU A 231 -4.55 16.38 0.47
N ALA A 232 -3.35 15.80 0.37
CA ALA A 232 -2.56 15.84 -0.85
C ALA A 232 -3.30 15.16 -2.02
N SER A 233 -3.97 14.03 -1.75
CA SER A 233 -4.77 13.30 -2.75
C SER A 233 -5.91 14.14 -3.30
N ILE A 234 -6.64 14.89 -2.46
CA ILE A 234 -7.71 15.78 -2.89
C ILE A 234 -7.19 16.89 -3.81
N ARG A 235 -6.03 17.48 -3.47
CA ARG A 235 -5.39 18.53 -4.29
C ARG A 235 -4.91 17.99 -5.63
N LEU A 236 -4.25 16.83 -5.62
CA LEU A 236 -3.76 16.15 -6.82
C LEU A 236 -4.92 15.72 -7.71
N ALA A 237 -6.00 15.17 -7.14
CA ALA A 237 -7.21 14.79 -7.88
C ALA A 237 -7.79 15.99 -8.64
N GLY A 238 -7.94 17.15 -7.97
CA GLY A 238 -8.45 18.36 -8.61
C GLY A 238 -7.52 18.92 -9.70
N TYR A 239 -6.21 18.77 -9.54
CA TYR A 239 -5.24 19.17 -10.58
C TYR A 239 -5.30 18.25 -11.80
N PHE A 240 -5.30 16.94 -11.59
CA PHE A 240 -5.31 15.97 -12.66
C PHE A 240 -6.67 15.92 -13.40
N GLU A 241 -7.79 16.02 -12.68
CA GLU A 241 -9.13 16.04 -13.28
C GLU A 241 -9.28 17.21 -14.28
N LYS A 242 -8.82 18.40 -13.90
CA LYS A 242 -8.79 19.56 -14.81
C LYS A 242 -7.91 19.34 -16.02
N ARG A 243 -6.74 18.74 -15.83
CA ARG A 243 -5.79 18.46 -16.91
C ARG A 243 -6.33 17.41 -17.88
N TRP A 244 -6.98 16.37 -17.38
CA TRP A 244 -7.60 15.33 -18.21
C TRP A 244 -8.80 15.88 -18.99
N ALA A 245 -9.63 16.69 -18.35
CA ALA A 245 -10.75 17.36 -19.05
C ALA A 245 -10.26 18.28 -20.17
N ALA A 246 -9.18 19.05 -19.94
CA ALA A 246 -8.59 19.90 -20.97
C ALA A 246 -7.98 19.08 -22.13
N GLN A 247 -7.37 17.94 -21.86
CA GLN A 247 -6.84 17.03 -22.88
C GLN A 247 -7.96 16.42 -23.71
N ALA A 248 -9.04 15.95 -23.08
CA ALA A 248 -10.21 15.39 -23.78
C ALA A 248 -10.86 16.45 -24.69
N ALA A 249 -11.05 17.68 -24.21
CA ALA A 249 -11.59 18.76 -25.03
C ALA A 249 -10.69 19.13 -26.23
N ALA A 250 -9.37 19.10 -26.05
CA ALA A 250 -8.42 19.37 -27.15
C ALA A 250 -8.43 18.24 -28.19
N GLU A 251 -8.55 16.97 -27.78
CA GLU A 251 -8.67 15.83 -28.69
C GLU A 251 -9.98 15.87 -29.48
N GLU A 252 -11.09 16.24 -28.84
CA GLU A 252 -12.38 16.38 -29.47
C GLU A 252 -12.38 17.51 -30.53
N ALA A 253 -11.79 18.66 -30.19
CA ALA A 253 -11.63 19.76 -31.15
C ALA A 253 -10.80 19.36 -32.37
N ALA A 254 -9.66 18.66 -32.16
CA ALA A 254 -8.82 18.16 -33.26
C ALA A 254 -9.55 17.12 -34.15
N ALA A 255 -10.37 16.26 -33.54
CA ALA A 255 -11.16 15.28 -34.27
C ALA A 255 -12.23 15.94 -35.14
N LEU A 256 -12.88 17.01 -34.65
CA LEU A 256 -13.86 17.79 -35.41
C LEU A 256 -13.21 18.53 -36.60
N GLU A 257 -12.03 19.12 -36.40
CA GLU A 257 -11.27 19.78 -37.45
C GLU A 257 -10.88 18.81 -38.59
N SER A 258 -10.39 17.60 -38.22
CA SER A 258 -10.01 16.56 -39.16
C SER A 258 -11.22 16.03 -39.98
N SER A 259 -12.39 15.89 -39.33
CA SER A 259 -13.63 15.45 -39.96
C SER A 259 -14.22 16.53 -40.91
N GLY A 260 -14.12 17.80 -40.51
CA GLY A 260 -14.55 18.93 -41.35
C GLY A 260 -13.69 19.10 -42.62
N ALA A 261 -12.38 18.84 -42.52
CA ALA A 261 -11.47 18.89 -43.66
C ALA A 261 -11.70 17.75 -44.67
N ALA A 262 -12.15 16.57 -44.21
CA ALA A 262 -12.45 15.41 -45.07
C ALA A 262 -13.79 15.54 -45.79
N GLY A 263 -14.73 16.34 -45.29
CA GLY A 263 -16.06 16.57 -45.90
C GLY A 263 -16.10 17.64 -47.01
N THR A 264 -14.98 18.33 -47.27
CA THR A 264 -14.87 19.41 -48.28
C THR A 264 -14.12 18.99 -49.54
N GLN A 265 -13.80 17.72 -49.74
CA GLN A 265 -13.27 17.12 -50.98
C GLN A 265 -14.33 16.24 -51.62
#